data_41ece6383dbe96390d9d0816306de750
#
_entry.id   41ece6383dbe96390d9d0816306de750
#
_cell.length_a   1.000
_cell.length_b   1.000
_cell.length_c   1.000
_cell.angle_alpha   90.00
_cell.angle_beta   90.00
_cell.angle_gamma   90.00
#
_symmetry.space_group_name_H-M   'P 1'
#
loop_
_entity.id
_entity.type
_entity.pdbx_description
1 polymer ?
#
loop_
_entity_poly.entity_id
_entity_poly.type
_entity_poly.pdbx_seq_one_letter_code
_entity_poly.pdbx_strand_id
1 'polypeptide(L)'
;MVQATNTQFLDDIAGALDWWRDAGVDYAFLDEPRQWLTPPEDEDAHSTGPRRPRRTPIEQVEATPPPSRFDPAALPGDLAAFGQWWLSEPLLDDGSTEGRMLPQGQAGAKLMVVVDMPEPEDSQALLGGPQGRLLDAMLAAFGTRREDIYLASALPRATPAPDWAAMNERGLGQVLVHHVNLVAPERLILLGTNVLPLIGHELPQRSAVLHTFHHEGGTIPLLASRGLPALLAQPRWKAVLWQAWLKWTTG
;
A
#
# COMPACT_ATOMS: atom_id res chain seq x y z
N MET A 1 -34.66 -30.34 34.34
CA MET A 1 -34.60 -29.85 32.95
C MET A 1 -33.27 -29.16 32.56
N VAL A 2 -32.17 -29.44 33.28
CA VAL A 2 -30.85 -28.78 33.08
C VAL A 2 -29.83 -29.75 32.46
N GLN A 3 -30.09 -31.08 32.40
CA GLN A 3 -29.14 -32.06 31.87
C GLN A 3 -29.17 -32.25 30.34
N ALA A 4 -30.27 -31.92 29.64
CA ALA A 4 -30.36 -32.09 28.19
C ALA A 4 -29.56 -31.06 27.41
N THR A 5 -29.31 -29.86 27.95
CA THR A 5 -28.57 -28.78 27.28
C THR A 5 -27.04 -29.03 27.28
N ASN A 6 -26.52 -29.82 28.22
CA ASN A 6 -25.09 -30.07 28.35
C ASN A 6 -24.60 -31.16 27.39
N THR A 7 -25.43 -32.17 27.06
CA THR A 7 -25.10 -33.22 26.09
C THR A 7 -25.06 -32.68 24.66
N GLN A 8 -26.00 -31.83 24.27
CA GLN A 8 -26.02 -31.22 22.92
C GLN A 8 -24.80 -30.33 22.70
N PHE A 9 -24.36 -29.58 23.70
CA PHE A 9 -23.16 -28.74 23.62
C PHE A 9 -21.87 -29.59 23.51
N LEU A 10 -21.80 -30.73 24.19
CA LEU A 10 -20.66 -31.66 24.04
C LEU A 10 -20.62 -32.33 22.69
N ASP A 11 -21.78 -32.69 22.12
CA ASP A 11 -21.88 -33.24 20.77
C ASP A 11 -21.48 -32.23 19.69
N ASP A 12 -21.83 -30.96 19.85
CA ASP A 12 -21.42 -29.87 18.95
C ASP A 12 -19.92 -29.63 19.01
N ILE A 13 -19.30 -29.68 20.20
CA ILE A 13 -17.83 -29.59 20.37
C ILE A 13 -17.14 -30.80 19.73
N ALA A 14 -17.63 -32.00 19.95
CA ALA A 14 -17.07 -33.21 19.38
C ALA A 14 -17.12 -33.18 17.84
N GLY A 15 -18.25 -32.73 17.26
CA GLY A 15 -18.40 -32.55 15.81
C GLY A 15 -17.45 -31.50 15.23
N ALA A 16 -17.22 -30.41 15.96
CA ALA A 16 -16.24 -29.41 15.57
C ALA A 16 -14.79 -29.96 15.59
N LEU A 17 -14.42 -30.73 16.61
CA LEU A 17 -13.09 -31.34 16.72
C LEU A 17 -12.87 -32.41 15.64
N ASP A 18 -13.90 -33.20 15.30
CA ASP A 18 -13.82 -34.17 14.21
C ASP A 18 -13.65 -33.49 12.87
N TRP A 19 -14.37 -32.38 12.62
CA TRP A 19 -14.19 -31.57 11.41
C TRP A 19 -12.76 -31.00 11.30
N TRP A 20 -12.17 -30.53 12.40
CA TRP A 20 -10.79 -30.05 12.42
C TRP A 20 -9.79 -31.16 12.09
N ARG A 21 -10.02 -32.38 12.64
CA ARG A 21 -9.18 -33.55 12.36
C ARG A 21 -9.28 -33.96 10.88
N ASP A 22 -10.49 -33.97 10.30
CA ASP A 22 -10.71 -34.24 8.89
C ASP A 22 -10.08 -33.18 7.95
N ALA A 23 -10.00 -31.93 8.44
CA ALA A 23 -9.30 -30.84 7.76
C ALA A 23 -7.75 -30.93 7.87
N GLY A 24 -7.21 -31.97 8.55
CA GLY A 24 -5.76 -32.20 8.68
C GLY A 24 -5.08 -31.35 9.76
N VAL A 25 -5.84 -30.81 10.70
CA VAL A 25 -5.30 -30.02 11.83
C VAL A 25 -5.07 -30.97 13.01
N ASP A 26 -3.87 -31.51 13.13
CA ASP A 26 -3.43 -32.44 14.16
C ASP A 26 -2.61 -31.73 15.25
N TYR A 27 -3.21 -30.80 15.97
CA TYR A 27 -2.54 -30.12 17.08
C TYR A 27 -2.91 -30.77 18.42
N ALA A 28 -1.90 -31.28 19.13
CA ALA A 28 -2.00 -31.65 20.53
C ALA A 28 -1.77 -30.39 21.38
N PHE A 29 -2.80 -29.96 22.10
CA PHE A 29 -2.67 -28.89 23.08
C PHE A 29 -2.06 -29.45 24.38
N LEU A 30 -0.99 -28.82 24.86
CA LEU A 30 -0.37 -29.14 26.14
C LEU A 30 -0.78 -28.07 27.16
N ASP A 31 -1.20 -28.46 28.35
CA ASP A 31 -1.59 -27.54 29.41
C ASP A 31 -0.40 -26.77 30.03
N GLU A 32 0.84 -27.16 29.70
CA GLU A 32 2.06 -26.52 30.20
C GLU A 32 2.76 -25.74 29.07
N PRO A 33 3.20 -24.49 29.31
CA PRO A 33 3.92 -23.69 28.31
C PRO A 33 5.28 -24.31 28.02
N ARG A 34 5.53 -24.65 26.74
CA ARG A 34 6.82 -25.14 26.28
C ARG A 34 7.71 -23.96 25.90
N GLN A 35 8.92 -23.90 26.46
CA GLN A 35 9.92 -22.91 26.08
C GLN A 35 10.46 -23.25 24.67
N TRP A 36 10.13 -22.43 23.69
CA TRP A 36 10.55 -22.60 22.29
C TRP A 36 11.99 -22.14 22.03
N LEU A 37 12.58 -21.38 22.94
CA LEU A 37 13.88 -20.72 22.81
C LEU A 37 15.02 -21.42 23.54
N THR A 38 14.77 -22.54 24.19
CA THR A 38 15.85 -23.33 24.80
C THR A 38 16.47 -24.22 23.71
N PRO A 39 17.78 -24.11 23.42
CA PRO A 39 18.44 -25.08 22.55
C PRO A 39 18.26 -26.47 23.14
N PRO A 40 18.05 -27.50 22.33
CA PRO A 40 17.99 -28.88 22.85
C PRO A 40 19.31 -29.17 23.54
N GLU A 41 19.26 -29.43 24.85
CA GLU A 41 20.38 -30.02 25.59
C GLU A 41 20.66 -31.37 24.94
N ASP A 42 21.96 -31.66 24.74
CA ASP A 42 22.46 -32.84 24.07
C ASP A 42 21.92 -34.15 24.71
N GLU A 43 20.78 -34.60 24.24
CA GLU A 43 20.35 -36.00 24.43
C GLU A 43 20.94 -36.91 23.32
N ASP A 44 22.27 -36.81 23.13
CA ASP A 44 23.01 -37.69 22.25
C ASP A 44 23.81 -38.72 23.09
N ALA A 45 23.09 -39.66 23.60
CA ALA A 45 23.79 -40.85 24.09
C ALA A 45 23.07 -42.16 23.80
N HIS A 46 22.31 -42.37 22.75
CA HIS A 46 21.96 -43.75 22.28
C HIS A 46 20.98 -43.71 21.10
N SER A 47 21.48 -43.33 19.90
CA SER A 47 20.82 -43.76 18.66
C SER A 47 21.85 -44.07 17.59
N THR A 48 22.08 -45.38 17.37
CA THR A 48 22.79 -45.97 16.23
C THR A 48 21.88 -45.94 14.99
N GLY A 49 21.60 -44.73 14.43
CA GLY A 49 20.94 -44.53 13.16
C GLY A 49 21.89 -43.85 12.16
N PRO A 50 21.74 -44.04 10.82
CA PRO A 50 22.65 -43.47 9.84
C PRO A 50 22.64 -41.94 9.97
N ARG A 51 23.84 -41.37 10.26
CA ARG A 51 24.06 -39.92 10.35
C ARG A 51 23.56 -39.23 9.08
N ARG A 52 22.55 -38.38 9.22
CA ARG A 52 22.20 -37.40 8.18
C ARG A 52 23.45 -36.53 7.90
N PRO A 53 23.70 -36.21 6.63
CA PRO A 53 24.85 -35.36 6.31
C PRO A 53 24.68 -34.02 7.03
N ARG A 54 25.74 -33.63 7.78
CA ARG A 54 25.86 -32.35 8.46
C ARG A 54 25.60 -31.25 7.44
N ARG A 55 24.51 -30.49 7.62
CA ARG A 55 24.26 -29.28 6.84
C ARG A 55 25.52 -28.40 6.94
N THR A 56 26.17 -28.18 5.83
CA THR A 56 27.17 -27.14 5.69
C THR A 56 26.62 -25.85 6.30
N PRO A 57 27.41 -25.07 7.04
CA PRO A 57 27.01 -23.76 7.50
C PRO A 57 26.43 -23.01 6.30
N ILE A 58 25.22 -22.49 6.44
CA ILE A 58 24.64 -21.58 5.46
C ILE A 58 25.69 -20.47 5.36
N GLU A 59 26.34 -20.38 4.21
CA GLU A 59 27.17 -19.27 3.83
C GLU A 59 26.41 -18.01 4.25
N GLN A 60 27.03 -17.22 5.12
CA GLN A 60 26.42 -15.96 5.55
C GLN A 60 26.12 -15.21 4.26
N VAL A 61 24.84 -15.13 3.91
CA VAL A 61 24.39 -14.24 2.86
C VAL A 61 24.92 -12.87 3.29
N GLU A 62 25.93 -12.40 2.58
CA GLU A 62 26.48 -11.07 2.78
C GLU A 62 25.27 -10.13 2.89
N ALA A 63 25.18 -9.42 4.01
CA ALA A 63 24.07 -8.51 4.25
C ALA A 63 24.01 -7.57 3.05
N THR A 64 22.93 -7.68 2.28
CA THR A 64 22.69 -6.80 1.15
C THR A 64 22.88 -5.37 1.66
N PRO A 65 23.75 -4.56 1.03
CA PRO A 65 23.98 -3.20 1.48
C PRO A 65 22.60 -2.50 1.64
N PRO A 66 22.43 -1.64 2.67
CA PRO A 66 21.17 -0.96 2.88
C PRO A 66 20.75 -0.29 1.56
N PRO A 67 19.47 -0.35 1.18
CA PRO A 67 19.01 0.19 -0.08
C PRO A 67 19.41 1.66 -0.18
N SER A 68 19.99 2.04 -1.32
CA SER A 68 20.34 3.43 -1.61
C SER A 68 19.10 4.31 -1.37
N ARG A 69 19.29 5.47 -0.74
CA ARG A 69 18.23 6.46 -0.53
C ARG A 69 18.27 7.47 -1.66
N PHE A 70 17.11 8.04 -1.98
CA PHE A 70 17.06 9.19 -2.86
C PHE A 70 17.83 10.36 -2.25
N ASP A 71 18.63 11.03 -3.07
CA ASP A 71 19.22 12.32 -2.73
C ASP A 71 18.22 13.42 -3.15
N PRO A 72 17.63 14.16 -2.21
CA PRO A 72 16.69 15.22 -2.55
C PRO A 72 17.29 16.30 -3.45
N ALA A 73 18.60 16.52 -3.36
CA ALA A 73 19.30 17.51 -4.19
C ALA A 73 19.49 17.05 -5.65
N ALA A 74 19.37 15.75 -5.91
CA ALA A 74 19.49 15.16 -7.24
C ALA A 74 18.13 15.04 -7.96
N LEU A 75 17.02 15.40 -7.31
CA LEU A 75 15.70 15.35 -7.95
C LEU A 75 15.58 16.42 -9.04
N PRO A 76 14.92 16.10 -10.19
CA PRO A 76 14.79 17.03 -11.32
C PRO A 76 14.01 18.30 -10.94
N GLY A 77 14.48 19.46 -11.42
CA GLY A 77 13.90 20.75 -11.08
C GLY A 77 12.67 21.19 -11.88
N ASP A 78 12.25 20.41 -12.89
CA ASP A 78 11.06 20.68 -13.68
C ASP A 78 10.31 19.40 -14.04
N LEU A 79 9.03 19.52 -14.43
CA LEU A 79 8.15 18.38 -14.71
C LEU A 79 8.58 17.54 -15.93
N ALA A 80 9.20 18.13 -16.92
CA ALA A 80 9.63 17.39 -18.13
C ALA A 80 10.81 16.48 -17.78
N ALA A 81 11.81 17.02 -17.09
CA ALA A 81 12.95 16.26 -16.57
C ALA A 81 12.49 15.22 -15.55
N PHE A 82 11.54 15.58 -14.64
CA PHE A 82 10.96 14.66 -13.68
C PHE A 82 10.27 13.48 -14.39
N GLY A 83 9.52 13.70 -15.45
CA GLY A 83 8.89 12.63 -16.22
C GLY A 83 9.90 11.64 -16.80
N GLN A 84 11.01 12.10 -17.34
CA GLN A 84 12.08 11.24 -17.85
C GLN A 84 12.77 10.44 -16.72
N TRP A 85 13.07 11.12 -15.62
CA TRP A 85 13.62 10.52 -14.41
C TRP A 85 12.67 9.46 -13.82
N TRP A 86 11.38 9.75 -13.75
CA TRP A 86 10.32 8.85 -13.26
C TRP A 86 10.28 7.53 -14.04
N LEU A 87 10.50 7.56 -15.34
CA LEU A 87 10.54 6.36 -16.17
C LEU A 87 11.83 5.54 -16.00
N SER A 88 12.95 6.19 -15.64
CA SER A 88 14.28 5.57 -15.68
C SER A 88 14.92 5.29 -14.32
N GLU A 89 14.44 5.92 -13.22
CA GLU A 89 15.09 5.81 -11.90
C GLU A 89 14.85 4.43 -11.24
N PRO A 90 15.89 3.58 -11.07
CA PRO A 90 15.72 2.24 -10.54
C PRO A 90 15.23 2.18 -9.08
N LEU A 91 15.50 3.23 -8.27
CA LEU A 91 15.16 3.24 -6.84
C LEU A 91 13.66 3.41 -6.56
N LEU A 92 12.86 3.80 -7.56
CA LEU A 92 11.42 4.01 -7.38
C LEU A 92 10.65 2.73 -7.06
N ASP A 93 11.20 1.58 -7.43
CA ASP A 93 10.63 0.26 -7.10
C ASP A 93 11.74 -0.80 -6.92
N ASP A 94 11.62 -1.98 -7.50
CA ASP A 94 12.60 -3.08 -7.44
C ASP A 94 13.65 -3.05 -8.58
N GLY A 95 13.82 -1.91 -9.23
CA GLY A 95 14.78 -1.70 -10.33
C GLY A 95 14.23 -1.98 -11.72
N SER A 96 13.00 -2.49 -11.87
CA SER A 96 12.37 -2.64 -13.18
C SER A 96 11.87 -1.30 -13.71
N THR A 97 12.10 -1.05 -15.00
CA THR A 97 11.56 0.14 -15.70
C THR A 97 10.40 -0.19 -16.65
N GLU A 98 10.08 -1.47 -16.80
CA GLU A 98 8.97 -1.92 -17.66
C GLU A 98 7.61 -1.60 -17.02
N GLY A 99 6.65 -1.23 -17.84
CA GLY A 99 5.28 -0.95 -17.41
C GLY A 99 5.11 0.33 -16.59
N ARG A 100 6.10 1.23 -16.58
CA ARG A 100 6.00 2.51 -15.88
C ARG A 100 5.10 3.48 -16.64
N MET A 101 4.23 4.14 -15.90
CA MET A 101 3.28 5.13 -16.44
C MET A 101 3.72 6.54 -16.08
N LEU A 102 3.64 7.42 -17.07
CA LEU A 102 3.86 8.85 -16.86
C LEU A 102 2.66 9.49 -16.15
N PRO A 103 2.89 10.43 -15.25
CA PRO A 103 1.87 11.36 -14.81
C PRO A 103 1.31 12.16 -16.00
N GLN A 104 0.07 12.64 -15.89
CA GLN A 104 -0.64 13.34 -16.94
C GLN A 104 -1.16 14.69 -16.42
N GLY A 105 -1.02 15.74 -17.20
CA GLY A 105 -1.49 17.08 -16.84
C GLY A 105 -0.39 18.12 -16.93
N GLN A 106 -0.67 19.33 -16.45
CA GLN A 106 0.25 20.48 -16.49
C GLN A 106 0.47 21.07 -15.11
N ALA A 107 1.58 21.77 -14.92
CA ALA A 107 1.84 22.56 -13.73
C ALA A 107 0.75 23.60 -13.48
N GLY A 108 0.49 23.95 -12.23
CA GLY A 108 -0.55 24.89 -11.84
C GLY A 108 -1.98 24.35 -12.01
N ALA A 109 -2.16 23.04 -12.09
CA ALA A 109 -3.47 22.44 -12.18
C ALA A 109 -4.36 22.83 -10.99
N LYS A 110 -5.65 23.11 -11.21
CA LYS A 110 -6.59 23.39 -10.12
C LYS A 110 -6.79 22.22 -9.18
N LEU A 111 -6.60 21.01 -9.70
CA LEU A 111 -6.73 19.77 -8.95
C LEU A 111 -5.64 18.79 -9.36
N MET A 112 -4.89 18.29 -8.39
CA MET A 112 -4.01 17.13 -8.57
C MET A 112 -4.64 15.93 -7.88
N VAL A 113 -4.68 14.80 -8.58
CA VAL A 113 -5.12 13.52 -8.04
C VAL A 113 -3.93 12.55 -8.04
N VAL A 114 -3.63 11.98 -6.87
CA VAL A 114 -2.60 10.95 -6.72
C VAL A 114 -3.25 9.65 -6.28
N VAL A 115 -2.97 8.57 -7.01
CA VAL A 115 -3.39 7.20 -6.68
C VAL A 115 -2.22 6.39 -6.17
N ASP A 116 -2.46 5.21 -5.60
CA ASP A 116 -1.39 4.33 -5.10
C ASP A 116 -0.44 3.93 -6.23
N MET A 117 -0.98 3.39 -7.33
CA MET A 117 -0.23 2.86 -8.46
C MET A 117 -1.10 2.78 -9.73
N PRO A 118 -0.52 2.58 -10.91
CA PRO A 118 -1.24 2.26 -12.14
C PRO A 118 -2.06 0.98 -12.04
N GLU A 119 -3.02 0.79 -12.94
CA GLU A 119 -3.71 -0.51 -13.11
C GLU A 119 -2.75 -1.51 -13.80
N PRO A 120 -2.89 -2.82 -13.53
CA PRO A 120 -1.99 -3.83 -14.12
C PRO A 120 -1.99 -3.85 -15.65
N GLU A 121 -3.10 -3.46 -16.27
CA GLU A 121 -3.29 -3.43 -17.72
C GLU A 121 -2.93 -2.08 -18.36
N ASP A 122 -2.52 -1.08 -17.56
CA ASP A 122 -2.11 0.22 -18.10
C ASP A 122 -0.86 0.06 -18.97
N SER A 123 -0.91 0.63 -20.17
CA SER A 123 0.17 0.54 -21.15
C SER A 123 0.43 1.84 -21.91
N GLN A 124 -0.58 2.67 -22.10
CA GLN A 124 -0.48 3.94 -22.84
C GLN A 124 -0.81 5.15 -21.96
N ALA A 125 -1.71 4.97 -21.01
CA ALA A 125 -2.17 6.03 -20.12
C ALA A 125 -2.44 5.48 -18.72
N LEU A 126 -2.19 6.30 -17.71
CA LEU A 126 -2.48 5.99 -16.32
C LEU A 126 -3.99 5.83 -16.11
N LEU A 127 -4.41 4.72 -15.48
CA LEU A 127 -5.81 4.40 -15.18
C LEU A 127 -6.69 4.30 -16.44
N GLY A 128 -6.32 3.41 -17.35
CA GLY A 128 -7.11 3.12 -18.57
C GLY A 128 -8.29 2.15 -18.35
N GLY A 129 -8.32 1.44 -17.23
CA GLY A 129 -9.25 0.37 -16.91
C GLY A 129 -10.45 0.76 -16.05
N PRO A 130 -10.96 -0.17 -15.21
CA PRO A 130 -12.12 0.04 -14.34
C PRO A 130 -11.95 1.16 -13.31
N GLN A 131 -10.74 1.31 -12.75
CA GLN A 131 -10.44 2.37 -11.79
C GLN A 131 -10.50 3.74 -12.47
N GLY A 132 -9.98 3.83 -13.69
CA GLY A 132 -10.06 5.06 -14.48
C GLY A 132 -11.48 5.47 -14.82
N ARG A 133 -12.33 4.52 -15.22
CA ARG A 133 -13.78 4.80 -15.42
C ARG A 133 -14.45 5.31 -14.15
N LEU A 134 -14.10 4.77 -12.98
CA LEU A 134 -14.61 5.30 -11.73
C LEU A 134 -14.11 6.72 -11.48
N LEU A 135 -12.83 6.97 -11.68
CA LEU A 135 -12.24 8.32 -11.52
C LEU A 135 -12.93 9.32 -12.44
N ASP A 136 -13.15 8.99 -13.71
CA ASP A 136 -13.83 9.87 -14.68
C ASP A 136 -15.27 10.21 -14.24
N ALA A 137 -16.01 9.21 -13.74
CA ALA A 137 -17.35 9.43 -13.18
C ALA A 137 -17.32 10.32 -11.92
N MET A 138 -16.30 10.17 -11.07
CA MET A 138 -16.11 11.04 -9.89
C MET A 138 -15.76 12.46 -10.31
N LEU A 139 -14.85 12.64 -11.25
CA LEU A 139 -14.47 13.95 -11.77
C LEU A 139 -15.65 14.68 -12.42
N ALA A 140 -16.46 13.96 -13.21
CA ALA A 140 -17.69 14.51 -13.78
C ALA A 140 -18.67 14.99 -12.68
N ALA A 141 -18.82 14.22 -11.60
CA ALA A 141 -19.64 14.63 -10.44
C ALA A 141 -19.03 15.83 -9.70
N PHE A 142 -17.71 16.00 -9.71
CA PHE A 142 -17.00 17.15 -9.15
C PHE A 142 -17.06 18.39 -10.06
N GLY A 143 -17.61 18.25 -11.25
CA GLY A 143 -17.71 19.35 -12.24
C GLY A 143 -16.42 19.61 -13.00
N THR A 144 -15.54 18.62 -13.12
CA THR A 144 -14.28 18.68 -13.85
C THR A 144 -14.07 17.45 -14.72
N ARG A 145 -13.00 17.41 -15.52
CA ARG A 145 -12.67 16.30 -16.41
C ARG A 145 -11.20 15.92 -16.25
N ARG A 146 -10.83 14.74 -16.74
CA ARG A 146 -9.46 14.24 -16.66
C ARG A 146 -8.42 15.18 -17.30
N GLU A 147 -8.76 15.82 -18.40
CA GLU A 147 -7.89 16.77 -19.10
C GLU A 147 -7.65 18.07 -18.33
N ASP A 148 -8.51 18.40 -17.35
CA ASP A 148 -8.44 19.63 -16.55
C ASP A 148 -7.67 19.45 -15.24
N ILE A 149 -7.21 18.23 -14.93
CA ILE A 149 -6.50 17.89 -13.71
C ILE A 149 -5.06 17.44 -13.98
N TYR A 150 -4.26 17.38 -12.91
CA TYR A 150 -3.01 16.62 -12.92
C TYR A 150 -3.24 15.27 -12.27
N LEU A 151 -3.01 14.18 -13.00
CA LEU A 151 -3.16 12.81 -12.53
C LEU A 151 -1.79 12.14 -12.39
N ALA A 152 -1.51 11.62 -11.20
CA ALA A 152 -0.27 10.93 -10.88
C ALA A 152 -0.52 9.67 -10.05
N SER A 153 0.48 8.82 -9.96
CA SER A 153 0.55 7.69 -9.03
C SER A 153 1.74 7.83 -8.08
N ALA A 154 1.64 7.23 -6.89
CA ALA A 154 2.75 7.20 -5.95
C ALA A 154 3.85 6.20 -6.37
N LEU A 155 3.47 5.12 -7.06
CA LEU A 155 4.40 4.18 -7.69
C LEU A 155 4.34 4.31 -9.20
N PRO A 156 5.48 4.11 -9.91
CA PRO A 156 5.54 4.30 -11.36
C PRO A 156 4.81 3.21 -12.16
N ARG A 157 4.60 2.05 -11.57
CA ARG A 157 3.95 0.90 -12.21
C ARG A 157 3.09 0.11 -11.23
N ALA A 158 2.25 -0.78 -11.75
CA ALA A 158 1.51 -1.74 -10.94
C ALA A 158 2.50 -2.69 -10.25
N THR A 159 2.54 -2.66 -8.92
CA THR A 159 3.44 -3.47 -8.09
C THR A 159 2.59 -4.32 -7.15
N PRO A 160 2.59 -5.65 -7.29
CA PRO A 160 1.86 -6.53 -6.38
C PRO A 160 2.44 -6.45 -4.97
N ALA A 161 1.57 -6.25 -3.97
CA ALA A 161 1.91 -6.21 -2.54
C ALA A 161 3.19 -5.39 -2.22
N PRO A 162 3.25 -4.09 -2.58
CA PRO A 162 4.45 -3.28 -2.39
C PRO A 162 4.77 -3.10 -0.91
N ASP A 163 6.05 -3.16 -0.56
CA ASP A 163 6.52 -2.81 0.78
C ASP A 163 6.62 -1.29 0.92
N TRP A 164 5.50 -0.68 1.29
CA TRP A 164 5.39 0.77 1.47
C TRP A 164 6.35 1.32 2.52
N ALA A 165 6.65 0.55 3.59
CA ALA A 165 7.57 0.97 4.63
C ALA A 165 8.99 1.06 4.08
N ALA A 166 9.48 0.00 3.43
CA ALA A 166 10.79 0.00 2.82
C ALA A 166 10.94 1.07 1.71
N MET A 167 9.89 1.29 0.92
CA MET A 167 9.88 2.34 -0.10
C MET A 167 9.94 3.75 0.51
N ASN A 168 9.22 3.97 1.61
CA ASN A 168 9.28 5.26 2.33
C ASN A 168 10.65 5.49 2.99
N GLU A 169 11.26 4.44 3.55
CA GLU A 169 12.63 4.51 4.09
C GLU A 169 13.67 4.88 3.04
N ARG A 170 13.47 4.44 1.79
CA ARG A 170 14.28 4.86 0.63
C ARG A 170 14.04 6.30 0.21
N GLY A 171 12.94 6.93 0.66
CA GLY A 171 12.62 8.32 0.38
C GLY A 171 11.51 8.54 -0.65
N LEU A 172 10.65 7.54 -0.92
CA LEU A 172 9.51 7.69 -1.84
C LEU A 172 8.60 8.86 -1.44
N GLY A 173 8.41 9.10 -0.14
CA GLY A 173 7.67 10.24 0.36
C GLY A 173 8.27 11.57 -0.07
N GLN A 174 9.60 11.71 -0.04
CA GLN A 174 10.30 12.91 -0.50
C GLN A 174 10.10 13.15 -2.00
N VAL A 175 10.15 12.07 -2.80
CA VAL A 175 9.86 12.13 -4.24
C VAL A 175 8.43 12.61 -4.49
N LEU A 176 7.45 12.09 -3.74
CA LEU A 176 6.05 12.51 -3.89
C LEU A 176 5.85 13.98 -3.48
N VAL A 177 6.44 14.41 -2.37
CA VAL A 177 6.42 15.82 -1.94
C VAL A 177 7.04 16.72 -3.00
N HIS A 178 8.21 16.34 -3.53
CA HIS A 178 8.87 17.06 -4.61
C HIS A 178 7.99 17.15 -5.87
N HIS A 179 7.35 16.05 -6.26
CA HIS A 179 6.43 16.02 -7.38
C HIS A 179 5.25 16.97 -7.20
N VAL A 180 4.62 16.98 -6.02
CA VAL A 180 3.54 17.95 -5.70
C VAL A 180 4.04 19.37 -5.79
N ASN A 181 5.27 19.66 -5.33
CA ASN A 181 5.87 20.98 -5.43
C ASN A 181 6.11 21.43 -6.88
N LEU A 182 6.58 20.52 -7.75
CA LEU A 182 6.75 20.79 -9.19
C LEU A 182 5.43 21.09 -9.88
N VAL A 183 4.36 20.38 -9.52
CA VAL A 183 3.01 20.60 -10.07
C VAL A 183 2.40 21.90 -9.53
N ALA A 184 2.63 22.22 -8.26
CA ALA A 184 2.06 23.37 -7.53
C ALA A 184 0.54 23.48 -7.73
N PRO A 185 -0.25 22.46 -7.38
CA PRO A 185 -1.69 22.46 -7.60
C PRO A 185 -2.41 23.35 -6.57
N GLU A 186 -3.61 23.85 -6.92
CA GLU A 186 -4.45 24.57 -5.96
C GLU A 186 -5.08 23.65 -4.90
N ARG A 187 -5.34 22.38 -5.26
CA ARG A 187 -5.95 21.36 -4.40
C ARG A 187 -5.35 19.98 -4.69
N LEU A 188 -5.27 19.14 -3.66
CA LEU A 188 -4.71 17.79 -3.77
C LEU A 188 -5.72 16.74 -3.28
N ILE A 189 -5.94 15.69 -4.07
CA ILE A 189 -6.69 14.49 -3.66
C ILE A 189 -5.72 13.31 -3.64
N LEU A 190 -5.66 12.59 -2.52
CA LEU A 190 -4.94 11.32 -2.39
C LEU A 190 -5.96 10.17 -2.33
N LEU A 191 -5.89 9.27 -3.29
CA LEU A 191 -6.74 8.08 -3.38
C LEU A 191 -5.91 6.84 -3.08
N GLY A 192 -5.71 6.56 -1.79
CA GLY A 192 -4.92 5.43 -1.30
C GLY A 192 -4.56 5.59 0.16
N THR A 193 -4.82 4.59 0.98
CA THR A 193 -4.49 4.65 2.41
C THR A 193 -2.98 4.67 2.67
N ASN A 194 -2.19 4.12 1.75
CA ASN A 194 -0.73 4.04 1.88
C ASN A 194 -0.01 5.31 1.40
N VAL A 195 -0.68 6.16 0.61
CA VAL A 195 -0.08 7.40 0.07
C VAL A 195 0.01 8.49 1.13
N LEU A 196 -0.98 8.58 2.02
CA LEU A 196 -1.04 9.63 3.04
C LEU A 196 0.17 9.60 4.01
N PRO A 197 0.62 8.42 4.50
CA PRO A 197 1.83 8.34 5.33
C PRO A 197 3.11 8.76 4.62
N LEU A 198 3.19 8.61 3.29
CA LEU A 198 4.36 9.05 2.52
C LEU A 198 4.61 10.55 2.61
N ILE A 199 3.57 11.34 2.83
CA ILE A 199 3.66 12.80 2.96
C ILE A 199 3.62 13.26 4.43
N GLY A 200 3.92 12.38 5.38
CA GLY A 200 4.09 12.70 6.80
C GLY A 200 2.80 12.82 7.61
N HIS A 201 1.68 12.32 7.10
CA HIS A 201 0.42 12.25 7.85
C HIS A 201 0.16 10.84 8.39
N GLU A 202 -0.53 10.75 9.53
CA GLU A 202 -0.94 9.47 10.08
C GLU A 202 -2.00 8.78 9.19
N LEU A 203 -2.06 7.44 9.29
CA LEU A 203 -3.08 6.66 8.62
C LEU A 203 -4.48 7.17 9.00
N PRO A 204 -5.37 7.42 8.03
CA PRO A 204 -6.67 7.99 8.32
C PRO A 204 -7.52 6.96 9.08
N GLN A 205 -8.00 7.34 10.27
CA GLN A 205 -8.98 6.55 11.04
C GLN A 205 -10.36 6.53 10.37
N ARG A 206 -10.62 7.47 9.46
CA ARG A 206 -11.87 7.61 8.69
C ARG A 206 -11.62 7.35 7.21
N SER A 207 -12.67 7.03 6.49
CA SER A 207 -12.62 6.66 5.07
C SER A 207 -12.32 7.82 4.13
N ALA A 208 -12.56 9.06 4.56
CA ALA A 208 -12.15 10.29 3.89
C ALA A 208 -11.89 11.37 4.94
N VAL A 209 -10.79 12.11 4.80
CA VAL A 209 -10.34 13.11 5.76
C VAL A 209 -9.81 14.32 5.00
N LEU A 210 -10.15 15.50 5.51
CA LEU A 210 -9.60 16.77 5.04
C LEU A 210 -8.36 17.11 5.87
N HIS A 211 -7.27 17.45 5.18
CA HIS A 211 -6.01 17.86 5.74
C HIS A 211 -5.50 19.12 5.04
N THR A 212 -4.37 19.60 5.51
CA THR A 212 -3.57 20.62 4.84
C THR A 212 -2.20 20.04 4.58
N PHE A 213 -1.78 20.03 3.33
CA PHE A 213 -0.43 19.66 2.94
C PHE A 213 0.47 20.90 3.08
N HIS A 214 1.53 20.77 3.87
CA HIS A 214 2.51 21.84 4.08
C HIS A 214 3.74 21.57 3.23
N HIS A 215 4.19 22.57 2.49
CA HIS A 215 5.38 22.51 1.66
C HIS A 215 6.13 23.84 1.68
N GLU A 216 7.33 23.90 1.13
CA GLU A 216 8.19 25.10 1.16
C GLU A 216 7.53 26.35 0.53
N GLY A 217 6.62 26.16 -0.44
CA GLY A 217 5.89 27.24 -1.10
C GLY A 217 4.59 27.67 -0.42
N GLY A 218 4.19 27.00 0.69
CA GLY A 218 2.93 27.33 1.38
C GLY A 218 2.12 26.12 1.82
N THR A 219 0.80 26.21 1.66
CA THR A 219 -0.13 25.15 2.07
C THR A 219 -1.11 24.84 0.95
N ILE A 220 -1.36 23.54 0.73
CA ILE A 220 -2.34 23.05 -0.25
C ILE A 220 -3.45 22.32 0.51
N PRO A 221 -4.73 22.66 0.29
CA PRO A 221 -5.83 21.88 0.82
C PRO A 221 -5.80 20.45 0.28
N LEU A 222 -5.94 19.46 1.17
CA LEU A 222 -5.79 18.04 0.87
C LEU A 222 -7.03 17.27 1.28
N LEU A 223 -7.56 16.46 0.36
CA LEU A 223 -8.58 15.45 0.63
C LEU A 223 -7.96 14.06 0.46
N ALA A 224 -7.82 13.30 1.55
CA ALA A 224 -7.37 11.92 1.50
C ALA A 224 -8.55 10.95 1.61
N SER A 225 -8.51 9.88 0.83
CA SER A 225 -9.54 8.83 0.83
C SER A 225 -8.93 7.45 0.57
N ARG A 226 -9.77 6.44 0.64
CA ARG A 226 -9.42 5.07 0.22
C ARG A 226 -9.10 5.03 -1.26
N GLY A 227 -8.25 4.09 -1.67
CA GLY A 227 -7.89 3.87 -3.06
C GLY A 227 -9.07 3.44 -3.93
N LEU A 228 -8.95 3.67 -5.23
CA LEU A 228 -9.98 3.35 -6.22
C LEU A 228 -10.45 1.88 -6.18
N PRO A 229 -9.58 0.86 -5.96
CA PRO A 229 -10.05 -0.52 -5.81
C PRO A 229 -11.05 -0.70 -4.66
N ALA A 230 -10.80 -0.07 -3.52
CA ALA A 230 -11.71 -0.12 -2.37
C ALA A 230 -13.03 0.62 -2.65
N LEU A 231 -12.98 1.74 -3.37
CA LEU A 231 -14.16 2.48 -3.79
C LEU A 231 -15.01 1.70 -4.81
N LEU A 232 -14.37 0.91 -5.68
CA LEU A 232 -15.07 -0.01 -6.60
C LEU A 232 -15.77 -1.13 -5.83
N ALA A 233 -15.07 -1.77 -4.91
CA ALA A 233 -15.57 -2.91 -4.16
C ALA A 233 -16.72 -2.54 -3.20
N GLN A 234 -16.74 -1.31 -2.66
CA GLN A 234 -17.69 -0.91 -1.62
C GLN A 234 -18.32 0.45 -1.89
N PRO A 235 -19.57 0.49 -2.41
CA PRO A 235 -20.27 1.75 -2.75
C PRO A 235 -20.37 2.75 -1.60
N ARG A 236 -20.44 2.29 -0.35
CA ARG A 236 -20.51 3.16 0.85
C ARG A 236 -19.32 4.13 0.94
N TRP A 237 -18.13 3.74 0.49
CA TRP A 237 -16.96 4.60 0.52
C TRP A 237 -17.04 5.77 -0.47
N LYS A 238 -17.73 5.56 -1.60
CA LYS A 238 -18.00 6.64 -2.57
C LYS A 238 -18.90 7.71 -1.95
N ALA A 239 -19.91 7.32 -1.19
CA ALA A 239 -20.77 8.27 -0.49
C ALA A 239 -20.00 9.10 0.56
N VAL A 240 -19.09 8.47 1.31
CA VAL A 240 -18.26 9.18 2.30
C VAL A 240 -17.31 10.17 1.60
N LEU A 241 -16.66 9.77 0.50
CA LEU A 241 -15.80 10.65 -0.28
C LEU A 241 -16.61 11.84 -0.84
N TRP A 242 -17.80 11.60 -1.39
CA TRP A 242 -18.67 12.64 -1.90
C TRP A 242 -19.06 13.66 -0.83
N GLN A 243 -19.40 13.19 0.37
CA GLN A 243 -19.71 14.07 1.50
C GLN A 243 -18.50 14.93 1.93
N ALA A 244 -17.31 14.34 1.92
CA ALA A 244 -16.09 15.07 2.22
C ALA A 244 -15.80 16.12 1.13
N TRP A 245 -15.98 15.77 -0.14
CA TRP A 245 -15.85 16.69 -1.27
C TRP A 245 -16.80 17.90 -1.15
N LEU A 246 -18.08 17.66 -0.88
CA LEU A 246 -19.05 18.74 -0.71
C LEU A 246 -18.64 19.70 0.41
N LYS A 247 -18.23 19.18 1.58
CA LYS A 247 -17.73 20.00 2.69
C LYS A 247 -16.52 20.84 2.31
N TRP A 248 -15.63 20.25 1.50
CA TRP A 248 -14.40 20.88 1.09
C TRP A 248 -14.59 21.99 0.05
N THR A 249 -15.66 21.93 -0.73
CA THR A 249 -15.93 22.88 -1.81
C THR A 249 -16.96 23.94 -1.45
N THR A 250 -17.75 23.73 -0.37
CA THR A 250 -18.79 24.67 0.10
C THR A 250 -18.37 25.51 1.31
N GLY A 251 -17.26 25.22 1.95
CA GLY A 251 -16.66 25.97 3.07
C GLY A 251 -15.50 26.80 2.61
#